data_a98beb3af9a90418a5446274abb51523
#
_entry.id   a98beb3af9a90418a5446274abb51523
#
_cell.length_a   1.000
_cell.length_b   1.000
_cell.length_c   1.000
_cell.angle_alpha   90.00
_cell.angle_beta   90.00
_cell.angle_gamma   90.00
#
_symmetry.space_group_name_H-M   'P 1'
#
loop_
_entity.id
_entity.type
_entity.pdbx_description
1 polymer ?
#
loop_
_entity_poly.entity_id
_entity_poly.type
_entity_poly.pdbx_seq_one_letter_code
_entity_poly.pdbx_strand_id
1 'polypeptide(L)'
;MFQNIISLYFLLFCMSPYAHSQTRPEFRGVWVATVDNIDWPGKGNFNTDSQKVEFIRLLDMHQRNGMNAMVVQIRPCTDAFYPSPYEPWSQWLTGVQGKPPFPYYDPLQFMIEETHKRKMVFHAWMNPYRAVFNINETVVAATHITRLHPEWFITYGDKKYFDPGNKAAQQYVTAVIKDVVSRYKVDAIHFDDYFYPYKIEGKTFPDDATYRLYGNGLSRDDWRRSNTDSIIAALSATIKKENKQCQFGISPFGVWRNIDRDPINGSKTNGAQSNYDDLYADILLWLKNGWIDYVAPQLYWEFGHRKAPFDVLLNWWGKHTYGKQCYIGIGIYRANSNAAWSNYNQLGRQIEALRNTPNIKGMIFFSSKTFQTNPNGWSDSLRLNYFKEPAATSSL
;
A
#
# COMPACT_ATOMS: atom_id res chain seq x y z
N MET A 1 67.11 30.23 -51.42
CA MET A 1 66.84 28.97 -50.71
C MET A 1 66.02 29.33 -49.47
N PHE A 2 64.71 29.36 -49.59
CA PHE A 2 63.79 29.73 -48.50
C PHE A 2 63.02 28.47 -48.09
N GLN A 3 63.25 28.00 -46.85
CA GLN A 3 62.49 26.90 -46.26
C GLN A 3 61.23 27.47 -45.57
N ASN A 4 60.07 27.07 -46.07
CA ASN A 4 58.79 27.35 -45.43
C ASN A 4 58.54 26.32 -44.36
N ILE A 5 58.42 26.77 -43.10
CA ILE A 5 57.98 25.98 -41.95
C ILE A 5 56.45 26.16 -41.81
N ILE A 6 55.70 25.11 -42.10
CA ILE A 6 54.24 25.07 -41.89
C ILE A 6 54.03 24.57 -40.45
N SER A 7 53.57 25.46 -39.53
CA SER A 7 53.11 25.11 -38.18
C SER A 7 51.70 24.56 -38.21
N LEU A 8 51.54 23.28 -37.90
CA LEU A 8 50.27 22.60 -37.82
C LEU A 8 49.72 22.76 -36.37
N TYR A 9 48.71 23.60 -36.18
CA TYR A 9 47.98 23.68 -34.90
C TYR A 9 47.00 22.54 -34.78
N PHE A 10 47.27 21.60 -33.86
CA PHE A 10 46.33 20.60 -33.44
C PHE A 10 45.35 21.22 -32.44
N LEU A 11 44.08 21.45 -32.84
CA LEU A 11 42.99 21.77 -31.95
C LEU A 11 42.57 20.49 -31.22
N LEU A 12 42.97 20.33 -29.98
CA LEU A 12 42.40 19.32 -29.08
C LEU A 12 40.96 19.75 -28.70
N PHE A 13 39.97 19.10 -29.34
CA PHE A 13 38.59 19.16 -28.87
C PHE A 13 38.48 18.34 -27.59
N CYS A 14 38.50 18.98 -26.42
CA CYS A 14 38.12 18.37 -25.17
C CYS A 14 36.60 18.05 -25.23
N MET A 15 36.24 16.85 -25.66
CA MET A 15 34.93 16.30 -25.41
C MET A 15 34.80 16.03 -23.91
N SER A 16 34.21 16.96 -23.16
CA SER A 16 33.72 16.68 -21.81
C SER A 16 32.70 15.55 -21.91
N PRO A 17 32.91 14.41 -21.25
CA PRO A 17 31.86 13.43 -21.16
C PRO A 17 30.71 14.07 -20.37
N TYR A 18 29.62 14.38 -21.03
CA TYR A 18 28.35 14.60 -20.33
C TYR A 18 28.06 13.29 -19.60
N ALA A 19 28.41 13.24 -18.31
CA ALA A 19 27.96 12.20 -17.41
C ALA A 19 26.44 12.30 -17.38
N HIS A 20 25.77 11.49 -18.21
CA HIS A 20 24.36 11.21 -18.01
C HIS A 20 24.28 10.64 -16.59
N SER A 21 23.84 11.45 -15.66
CA SER A 21 23.42 10.96 -14.35
C SER A 21 22.37 9.87 -14.63
N GLN A 22 22.77 8.61 -14.52
CA GLN A 22 21.82 7.50 -14.57
C GLN A 22 20.84 7.74 -13.45
N THR A 23 19.61 8.14 -13.80
CA THR A 23 18.55 8.31 -12.84
C THR A 23 18.36 6.99 -12.11
N ARG A 24 18.66 7.00 -10.80
CA ARG A 24 18.55 5.79 -9.96
C ARG A 24 17.10 5.33 -9.98
N PRO A 25 16.80 4.06 -10.31
CA PRO A 25 15.47 3.53 -10.18
C PRO A 25 14.98 3.67 -8.75
N GLU A 26 13.86 4.36 -8.53
CA GLU A 26 13.31 4.61 -7.20
C GLU A 26 11.78 4.58 -7.30
N PHE A 27 11.14 3.73 -6.53
CA PHE A 27 9.69 3.74 -6.42
C PHE A 27 9.23 4.91 -5.55
N ARG A 28 8.37 5.77 -6.08
CA ARG A 28 7.82 6.96 -5.40
C ARG A 28 6.30 6.90 -5.46
N GLY A 29 5.73 6.20 -4.51
CA GLY A 29 4.30 5.93 -4.45
C GLY A 29 3.54 6.88 -3.54
N VAL A 30 2.23 6.95 -3.74
CA VAL A 30 1.29 7.61 -2.84
C VAL A 30 0.04 6.78 -2.69
N TRP A 31 -0.43 6.60 -1.45
CA TRP A 31 -1.72 6.01 -1.17
C TRP A 31 -2.85 7.00 -1.37
N VAL A 32 -3.93 6.52 -1.99
CA VAL A 32 -5.21 7.22 -2.14
C VAL A 32 -6.29 6.37 -1.47
N ALA A 33 -6.68 6.74 -0.27
CA ALA A 33 -7.70 6.04 0.50
C ALA A 33 -9.09 6.55 0.12
N THR A 34 -9.97 5.61 -0.24
CA THR A 34 -11.37 5.92 -0.58
C THR A 34 -12.33 5.70 0.57
N VAL A 35 -11.94 4.85 1.55
CA VAL A 35 -12.72 4.63 2.77
C VAL A 35 -12.96 5.96 3.48
N ASP A 36 -14.18 6.22 3.91
CA ASP A 36 -14.61 7.47 4.56
C ASP A 36 -14.25 8.75 3.75
N ASN A 37 -14.05 8.62 2.44
CA ASN A 37 -13.63 9.70 1.55
C ASN A 37 -12.38 10.44 2.07
N ILE A 38 -11.40 9.72 2.62
CA ILE A 38 -10.18 10.31 3.18
C ILE A 38 -9.46 11.15 2.13
N ASP A 39 -9.19 10.55 0.95
CA ASP A 39 -8.44 11.19 -0.13
C ASP A 39 -9.28 11.46 -1.37
N TRP A 40 -10.11 10.51 -1.80
CA TRP A 40 -10.93 10.59 -3.00
C TRP A 40 -12.07 9.56 -2.97
N PRO A 41 -13.28 9.86 -3.56
CA PRO A 41 -13.73 11.21 -3.94
C PRO A 41 -13.86 12.13 -2.73
N GLY A 42 -13.89 13.44 -2.94
CA GLY A 42 -14.17 14.39 -1.87
C GLY A 42 -15.50 14.10 -1.19
N LYS A 43 -15.57 14.24 0.13
CA LYS A 43 -16.76 13.90 0.93
C LYS A 43 -17.98 14.63 0.42
N GLY A 44 -19.03 13.86 0.09
CA GLY A 44 -20.27 14.39 -0.50
C GLY A 44 -20.20 14.70 -2.00
N ASN A 45 -19.07 14.47 -2.66
CA ASN A 45 -18.94 14.62 -4.11
C ASN A 45 -19.40 13.34 -4.82
N PHE A 46 -20.69 13.27 -5.19
CA PHE A 46 -21.29 12.12 -5.88
C PHE A 46 -21.52 12.37 -7.37
N ASN A 47 -21.07 13.53 -7.90
CA ASN A 47 -21.16 13.85 -9.32
C ASN A 47 -19.99 13.22 -10.10
N THR A 48 -20.31 12.41 -11.10
CA THR A 48 -19.32 11.64 -11.89
C THR A 48 -18.26 12.53 -12.55
N ASP A 49 -18.67 13.64 -13.18
CA ASP A 49 -17.71 14.51 -13.89
C ASP A 49 -16.79 15.24 -12.91
N SER A 50 -17.36 15.67 -11.77
CA SER A 50 -16.60 16.29 -10.70
C SER A 50 -15.57 15.28 -10.10
N GLN A 51 -15.95 14.03 -9.88
CA GLN A 51 -15.05 12.97 -9.40
C GLN A 51 -13.89 12.73 -10.37
N LYS A 52 -14.16 12.67 -11.67
CA LYS A 52 -13.14 12.52 -12.72
C LYS A 52 -12.16 13.69 -12.73
N VAL A 53 -12.67 14.92 -12.69
CA VAL A 53 -11.84 16.14 -12.65
C VAL A 53 -10.98 16.16 -11.39
N GLU A 54 -11.55 15.79 -10.25
CA GLU A 54 -10.83 15.72 -8.98
C GLU A 54 -9.68 14.69 -9.04
N PHE A 55 -9.95 13.49 -9.56
CA PHE A 55 -8.90 12.46 -9.70
C PHE A 55 -7.80 12.89 -10.66
N ILE A 56 -8.12 13.51 -11.80
CA ILE A 56 -7.15 14.07 -12.74
C ILE A 56 -6.26 15.11 -12.05
N ARG A 57 -6.85 16.06 -11.29
CA ARG A 57 -6.08 17.06 -10.55
C ARG A 57 -5.13 16.44 -9.53
N LEU A 58 -5.58 15.37 -8.86
CA LEU A 58 -4.78 14.60 -7.92
C LEU A 58 -3.58 13.94 -8.63
N LEU A 59 -3.80 13.30 -9.77
CA LEU A 59 -2.73 12.71 -10.59
C LEU A 59 -1.72 13.76 -11.07
N ASP A 60 -2.20 14.89 -11.58
CA ASP A 60 -1.34 16.00 -12.06
C ASP A 60 -0.50 16.59 -10.92
N MET A 61 -1.07 16.72 -9.73
CA MET A 61 -0.33 17.15 -8.54
C MET A 61 0.79 16.17 -8.20
N HIS A 62 0.49 14.86 -8.16
CA HIS A 62 1.48 13.85 -7.80
C HIS A 62 2.57 13.70 -8.87
N GLN A 63 2.22 13.78 -10.15
CA GLN A 63 3.20 13.80 -11.24
C GLN A 63 4.15 15.00 -11.11
N ARG A 64 3.62 16.21 -10.87
CA ARG A 64 4.45 17.40 -10.62
C ARG A 64 5.35 17.27 -9.40
N ASN A 65 4.92 16.53 -8.39
CA ASN A 65 5.71 16.24 -7.18
C ASN A 65 6.70 15.09 -7.38
N GLY A 66 6.86 14.56 -8.59
CA GLY A 66 7.83 13.52 -8.94
C GLY A 66 7.44 12.11 -8.53
N MET A 67 6.16 11.85 -8.24
CA MET A 67 5.64 10.50 -8.00
C MET A 67 5.57 9.72 -9.31
N ASN A 68 5.76 8.41 -9.24
CA ASN A 68 5.68 7.49 -10.37
C ASN A 68 4.75 6.29 -10.12
N ALA A 69 4.07 6.25 -8.98
CA ALA A 69 3.14 5.18 -8.61
C ALA A 69 1.94 5.69 -7.81
N MET A 70 0.76 5.16 -8.13
CA MET A 70 -0.49 5.42 -7.42
C MET A 70 -0.99 4.13 -6.79
N VAL A 71 -1.19 4.12 -5.47
CA VAL A 71 -1.74 2.98 -4.73
C VAL A 71 -3.16 3.36 -4.29
N VAL A 72 -4.15 3.00 -5.12
CA VAL A 72 -5.52 3.50 -4.97
C VAL A 72 -6.43 2.42 -4.38
N GLN A 73 -7.14 2.77 -3.31
CA GLN A 73 -8.07 1.86 -2.65
C GLN A 73 -9.34 1.69 -3.49
N ILE A 74 -9.48 0.52 -4.12
CA ILE A 74 -10.60 0.18 -5.00
C ILE A 74 -11.65 -0.72 -4.33
N ARG A 75 -11.30 -1.32 -3.18
CA ARG A 75 -12.15 -2.22 -2.38
C ARG A 75 -11.96 -1.94 -0.89
N PRO A 76 -12.65 -0.94 -0.34
CA PRO A 76 -12.45 -0.56 1.06
C PRO A 76 -13.14 -1.47 2.08
N CYS A 77 -14.37 -1.96 1.81
CA CYS A 77 -15.19 -2.71 2.77
C CYS A 77 -16.14 -3.71 2.08
N THR A 78 -15.62 -4.71 1.39
CA THR A 78 -16.42 -5.68 0.59
C THR A 78 -17.43 -4.98 -0.31
N ASP A 79 -17.07 -3.83 -0.80
CA ASP A 79 -17.75 -3.00 -1.78
C ASP A 79 -16.72 -2.46 -2.77
N ALA A 80 -17.15 -2.06 -3.95
CA ALA A 80 -16.27 -1.85 -5.08
C ALA A 80 -16.36 -0.43 -5.67
N PHE A 81 -15.21 0.09 -6.14
CA PHE A 81 -15.12 1.26 -7.01
C PHE A 81 -15.02 0.86 -8.50
N TYR A 82 -15.68 -0.26 -8.83
CA TYR A 82 -15.75 -0.81 -10.19
C TYR A 82 -16.99 -1.71 -10.32
N PRO A 83 -17.48 -1.99 -11.54
CA PRO A 83 -18.62 -2.91 -11.72
C PRO A 83 -18.20 -4.34 -11.39
N SER A 84 -18.40 -4.73 -10.13
CA SER A 84 -18.08 -6.07 -9.62
C SER A 84 -19.29 -7.01 -9.76
N PRO A 85 -19.08 -8.27 -10.23
CA PRO A 85 -20.14 -9.29 -10.17
C PRO A 85 -20.33 -9.89 -8.78
N TYR A 86 -19.44 -9.58 -7.83
CA TYR A 86 -19.43 -10.12 -6.48
C TYR A 86 -19.91 -9.15 -5.42
N GLU A 87 -19.56 -7.86 -5.55
CA GLU A 87 -19.69 -6.87 -4.49
C GLU A 87 -20.47 -5.64 -4.96
N PRO A 88 -21.27 -5.03 -4.10
CA PRO A 88 -22.01 -3.82 -4.45
C PRO A 88 -21.09 -2.63 -4.67
N TRP A 89 -21.58 -1.62 -5.38
CA TRP A 89 -20.93 -0.31 -5.47
C TRP A 89 -20.73 0.31 -4.09
N SER A 90 -19.57 0.91 -3.87
CA SER A 90 -19.23 1.52 -2.58
C SER A 90 -20.10 2.75 -2.29
N GLN A 91 -20.53 2.88 -1.02
CA GLN A 91 -21.24 4.06 -0.55
C GLN A 91 -20.40 5.34 -0.66
N TRP A 92 -19.07 5.23 -0.55
CA TRP A 92 -18.19 6.39 -0.66
C TRP A 92 -18.04 6.92 -2.08
N LEU A 93 -18.47 6.16 -3.08
CA LEU A 93 -18.52 6.61 -4.47
C LEU A 93 -19.80 7.40 -4.78
N THR A 94 -20.96 6.91 -4.27
CA THR A 94 -22.27 7.41 -4.72
C THR A 94 -23.18 7.88 -3.59
N GLY A 95 -22.72 7.80 -2.34
CA GLY A 95 -23.50 8.10 -1.13
C GLY A 95 -24.40 6.97 -0.65
N VAL A 96 -24.67 5.96 -1.51
CA VAL A 96 -25.53 4.81 -1.19
C VAL A 96 -24.87 3.54 -1.70
N GLN A 97 -24.60 2.59 -0.81
CA GLN A 97 -24.02 1.30 -1.21
C GLN A 97 -24.96 0.54 -2.18
N GLY A 98 -24.39 0.01 -3.26
CA GLY A 98 -25.12 -0.70 -4.30
C GLY A 98 -25.64 0.18 -5.43
N LYS A 99 -25.63 1.51 -5.28
CA LYS A 99 -26.04 2.43 -6.33
C LYS A 99 -24.88 2.68 -7.28
N PRO A 100 -25.01 2.43 -8.61
CA PRO A 100 -23.96 2.76 -9.58
C PRO A 100 -23.79 4.28 -9.72
N PRO A 101 -22.61 4.76 -10.19
CA PRO A 101 -22.41 6.17 -10.51
C PRO A 101 -23.33 6.61 -11.66
N PHE A 102 -23.73 7.89 -11.62
CA PHE A 102 -24.57 8.49 -12.68
C PHE A 102 -24.09 9.89 -13.05
N PRO A 103 -23.82 10.17 -14.35
CA PRO A 103 -23.79 9.21 -15.49
C PRO A 103 -22.86 8.03 -15.25
N TYR A 104 -23.21 6.87 -15.79
CA TYR A 104 -22.45 5.64 -15.60
C TYR A 104 -21.03 5.76 -16.16
N TYR A 105 -20.04 5.29 -15.40
CA TYR A 105 -18.67 5.03 -15.84
C TYR A 105 -18.07 3.90 -14.99
N ASP A 106 -16.95 3.35 -15.43
CA ASP A 106 -16.14 2.43 -14.65
C ASP A 106 -14.98 3.24 -14.00
N PRO A 107 -15.06 3.52 -12.68
CA PRO A 107 -14.01 4.29 -12.00
C PRO A 107 -12.64 3.63 -12.05
N LEU A 108 -12.55 2.31 -11.90
CA LEU A 108 -11.27 1.60 -11.90
C LEU A 108 -10.61 1.68 -13.27
N GLN A 109 -11.34 1.41 -14.35
CA GLN A 109 -10.81 1.54 -15.71
C GLN A 109 -10.32 2.97 -15.97
N PHE A 110 -11.13 3.97 -15.60
CA PHE A 110 -10.77 5.38 -15.74
C PHE A 110 -9.49 5.72 -14.96
N MET A 111 -9.38 5.30 -13.69
CA MET A 111 -8.21 5.58 -12.84
C MET A 111 -6.94 4.95 -13.40
N ILE A 112 -7.01 3.71 -13.89
CA ILE A 112 -5.88 3.02 -14.53
C ILE A 112 -5.42 3.77 -15.77
N GLU A 113 -6.35 4.10 -16.68
CA GLU A 113 -6.03 4.78 -17.94
C GLU A 113 -5.38 6.15 -17.70
N GLU A 114 -5.96 6.96 -16.80
CA GLU A 114 -5.43 8.29 -16.49
C GLU A 114 -4.06 8.23 -15.80
N THR A 115 -3.82 7.20 -14.98
CA THR A 115 -2.52 6.97 -14.34
C THR A 115 -1.48 6.56 -15.39
N HIS A 116 -1.79 5.62 -16.27
CA HIS A 116 -0.89 5.15 -17.32
C HIS A 116 -0.59 6.22 -18.37
N LYS A 117 -1.55 7.09 -18.74
CA LYS A 117 -1.30 8.27 -19.61
C LYS A 117 -0.18 9.17 -19.08
N ARG A 118 0.00 9.21 -17.75
CA ARG A 118 1.06 9.96 -17.06
C ARG A 118 2.34 9.16 -16.83
N LYS A 119 2.45 7.96 -17.41
CA LYS A 119 3.59 7.04 -17.25
C LYS A 119 3.84 6.67 -15.77
N MET A 120 2.78 6.64 -14.96
CA MET A 120 2.80 6.15 -13.59
C MET A 120 2.19 4.75 -13.53
N VAL A 121 2.62 3.91 -12.58
CA VAL A 121 2.03 2.59 -12.35
C VAL A 121 0.83 2.69 -11.40
N PHE A 122 -0.15 1.80 -11.58
CA PHE A 122 -1.38 1.73 -10.81
C PHE A 122 -1.43 0.46 -9.98
N HIS A 123 -1.33 0.59 -8.66
CA HIS A 123 -1.51 -0.51 -7.72
C HIS A 123 -2.94 -0.49 -7.16
N ALA A 124 -3.69 -1.54 -7.40
CA ALA A 124 -5.05 -1.69 -6.90
C ALA A 124 -5.01 -2.10 -5.42
N TRP A 125 -5.27 -1.15 -4.53
CA TRP A 125 -5.34 -1.43 -3.10
C TRP A 125 -6.72 -1.97 -2.71
N MET A 126 -6.71 -3.14 -2.10
CA MET A 126 -7.88 -3.86 -1.64
C MET A 126 -7.70 -4.27 -0.19
N ASN A 127 -8.65 -3.93 0.69
CA ASN A 127 -8.66 -4.47 2.03
C ASN A 127 -9.21 -5.91 1.99
N PRO A 128 -8.47 -6.94 2.45
CA PRO A 128 -8.89 -8.32 2.27
C PRO A 128 -10.13 -8.71 3.08
N TYR A 129 -10.26 -8.24 4.32
CA TYR A 129 -11.20 -8.83 5.27
C TYR A 129 -12.20 -7.86 5.93
N ARG A 130 -12.00 -6.55 5.84
CA ARG A 130 -12.97 -5.61 6.40
C ARG A 130 -14.26 -5.61 5.59
N ALA A 131 -15.37 -5.96 6.22
CA ALA A 131 -16.67 -6.05 5.56
C ALA A 131 -17.53 -4.80 5.80
N VAL A 132 -17.54 -4.28 7.03
CA VAL A 132 -18.28 -3.07 7.39
C VAL A 132 -17.38 -2.17 8.21
N PHE A 133 -17.25 -0.91 7.81
CA PHE A 133 -16.37 0.07 8.45
C PHE A 133 -16.91 0.55 9.80
N ASN A 134 -18.21 0.80 9.88
CA ASN A 134 -18.91 1.13 11.13
C ASN A 134 -20.34 0.53 11.08
N ILE A 135 -20.60 -0.44 11.94
CA ILE A 135 -21.89 -1.16 11.97
C ILE A 135 -23.08 -0.28 12.43
N ASN A 136 -22.79 0.85 13.10
CA ASN A 136 -23.81 1.77 13.59
C ASN A 136 -24.23 2.81 12.54
N GLU A 137 -23.38 3.04 11.53
CA GLU A 137 -23.56 4.09 10.53
C GLU A 137 -23.80 3.55 9.12
N THR A 138 -23.26 2.34 8.83
CA THR A 138 -23.33 1.77 7.48
C THR A 138 -24.61 1.00 7.25
N VAL A 139 -25.40 1.43 6.29
CA VAL A 139 -26.53 0.67 5.75
C VAL A 139 -26.03 -0.18 4.58
N VAL A 140 -25.87 -1.48 4.80
CA VAL A 140 -25.39 -2.38 3.75
C VAL A 140 -26.49 -2.70 2.74
N ALA A 141 -26.14 -2.76 1.45
CA ALA A 141 -27.04 -3.11 0.35
C ALA A 141 -27.64 -4.52 0.54
N ALA A 142 -28.80 -4.78 -0.04
CA ALA A 142 -29.45 -6.10 0.04
C ALA A 142 -28.56 -7.21 -0.55
N THR A 143 -27.78 -6.90 -1.58
CA THR A 143 -26.84 -7.81 -2.25
C THR A 143 -25.48 -7.93 -1.57
N HIS A 144 -25.27 -7.22 -0.45
CA HIS A 144 -23.98 -7.27 0.25
C HIS A 144 -23.74 -8.65 0.85
N ILE A 145 -22.51 -9.16 0.70
CA ILE A 145 -22.15 -10.53 1.11
C ILE A 145 -22.42 -10.81 2.60
N THR A 146 -22.37 -9.80 3.48
CA THR A 146 -22.72 -9.98 4.90
C THR A 146 -24.21 -10.29 5.15
N ARG A 147 -25.09 -10.02 4.17
CA ARG A 147 -26.51 -10.41 4.21
C ARG A 147 -26.73 -11.76 3.58
N LEU A 148 -25.94 -12.11 2.55
CA LEU A 148 -26.08 -13.38 1.83
C LEU A 148 -25.45 -14.55 2.60
N HIS A 149 -24.33 -14.29 3.28
CA HIS A 149 -23.56 -15.26 4.04
C HIS A 149 -23.15 -14.70 5.41
N PRO A 150 -24.11 -14.41 6.31
CA PRO A 150 -23.79 -13.82 7.63
C PRO A 150 -22.85 -14.70 8.47
N GLU A 151 -22.84 -16.00 8.26
CA GLU A 151 -22.00 -16.99 8.94
C GLU A 151 -20.50 -16.89 8.59
N TRP A 152 -20.14 -16.11 7.57
CA TRP A 152 -18.73 -15.87 7.21
C TRP A 152 -18.10 -14.71 7.97
N PHE A 153 -18.86 -14.03 8.82
CA PHE A 153 -18.43 -12.75 9.38
C PHE A 153 -18.45 -12.75 10.91
N ILE A 154 -17.50 -12.00 11.44
CA ILE A 154 -17.34 -11.73 12.87
C ILE A 154 -17.46 -10.23 13.11
N THR A 155 -18.28 -9.85 14.10
CA THR A 155 -18.32 -8.48 14.62
C THR A 155 -17.27 -8.34 15.72
N TYR A 156 -16.39 -7.34 15.57
CA TYR A 156 -15.36 -7.02 16.54
C TYR A 156 -15.21 -5.51 16.71
N GLY A 157 -15.56 -5.02 17.88
CA GLY A 157 -15.75 -3.58 18.11
C GLY A 157 -16.98 -3.05 17.37
N ASP A 158 -16.79 -1.96 16.67
CA ASP A 158 -17.78 -1.28 15.82
C ASP A 158 -17.71 -1.71 14.34
N LYS A 159 -16.95 -2.76 14.03
CA LYS A 159 -16.70 -3.22 12.66
C LYS A 159 -17.11 -4.67 12.45
N LYS A 160 -17.30 -5.02 11.18
CA LYS A 160 -17.51 -6.41 10.78
C LYS A 160 -16.40 -6.84 9.82
N TYR A 161 -15.88 -8.05 10.06
CA TYR A 161 -14.80 -8.65 9.28
C TYR A 161 -15.19 -10.01 8.78
N PHE A 162 -14.64 -10.46 7.65
CA PHE A 162 -14.62 -11.88 7.38
C PHE A 162 -13.93 -12.63 8.51
N ASP A 163 -14.38 -13.83 8.79
CA ASP A 163 -13.63 -14.78 9.61
C ASP A 163 -12.46 -15.35 8.79
N PRO A 164 -11.20 -15.02 9.09
CA PRO A 164 -10.08 -15.50 8.29
C PRO A 164 -9.91 -17.03 8.33
N GLY A 165 -10.48 -17.71 9.33
CA GLY A 165 -10.51 -19.17 9.43
C GLY A 165 -11.58 -19.83 8.56
N ASN A 166 -12.53 -19.08 8.01
CA ASN A 166 -13.59 -19.60 7.16
C ASN A 166 -13.09 -19.83 5.72
N LYS A 167 -13.06 -21.09 5.29
CA LYS A 167 -12.54 -21.48 3.98
C LYS A 167 -13.36 -20.96 2.81
N ALA A 168 -14.69 -20.87 2.95
CA ALA A 168 -15.56 -20.30 1.91
C ALA A 168 -15.32 -18.79 1.76
N ALA A 169 -15.09 -18.07 2.86
CA ALA A 169 -14.71 -16.67 2.84
C ALA A 169 -13.37 -16.44 2.13
N GLN A 170 -12.35 -17.29 2.40
CA GLN A 170 -11.06 -17.23 1.70
C GLN A 170 -11.22 -17.46 0.18
N GLN A 171 -12.05 -18.42 -0.23
CA GLN A 171 -12.34 -18.70 -1.65
C GLN A 171 -13.05 -17.52 -2.31
N TYR A 172 -14.01 -16.90 -1.62
CA TYR A 172 -14.72 -15.74 -2.10
C TYR A 172 -13.78 -14.54 -2.34
N VAL A 173 -12.93 -14.20 -1.36
CA VAL A 173 -11.94 -13.14 -1.50
C VAL A 173 -11.01 -13.44 -2.68
N THR A 174 -10.58 -14.69 -2.83
CA THR A 174 -9.74 -15.11 -3.97
C THR A 174 -10.45 -14.91 -5.32
N ALA A 175 -11.77 -15.21 -5.40
CA ALA A 175 -12.56 -14.98 -6.61
C ALA A 175 -12.70 -13.50 -6.96
N VAL A 176 -12.90 -12.64 -5.95
CA VAL A 176 -12.93 -11.17 -6.14
C VAL A 176 -11.62 -10.63 -6.71
N ILE A 177 -10.47 -11.07 -6.17
CA ILE A 177 -9.15 -10.66 -6.66
C ILE A 177 -8.90 -11.17 -8.08
N LYS A 178 -9.27 -12.44 -8.35
CA LYS A 178 -9.19 -13.02 -9.69
C LYS A 178 -9.96 -12.18 -10.71
N ASP A 179 -11.17 -11.75 -10.38
CA ASP A 179 -12.01 -10.92 -11.25
C ASP A 179 -11.31 -9.60 -11.64
N VAL A 180 -10.69 -8.92 -10.66
CA VAL A 180 -9.95 -7.68 -10.95
C VAL A 180 -8.76 -7.94 -11.86
N VAL A 181 -7.91 -8.93 -11.53
CA VAL A 181 -6.68 -9.20 -12.29
C VAL A 181 -6.97 -9.67 -13.71
N SER A 182 -8.08 -10.40 -13.92
CA SER A 182 -8.46 -10.89 -15.25
C SER A 182 -9.08 -9.82 -16.16
N ARG A 183 -9.73 -8.81 -15.59
CA ARG A 183 -10.46 -7.78 -16.36
C ARG A 183 -9.72 -6.46 -16.53
N TYR A 184 -8.85 -6.11 -15.59
CA TYR A 184 -8.21 -4.80 -15.55
C TYR A 184 -6.70 -4.89 -15.69
N LYS A 185 -6.11 -3.89 -16.36
CA LYS A 185 -4.66 -3.78 -16.54
C LYS A 185 -3.99 -3.12 -15.31
N VAL A 186 -4.21 -3.69 -14.14
CA VAL A 186 -3.53 -3.24 -12.92
C VAL A 186 -2.08 -3.73 -12.93
N ASP A 187 -1.15 -2.88 -12.48
CA ASP A 187 0.27 -3.26 -12.38
C ASP A 187 0.52 -4.10 -11.13
N ALA A 188 -0.26 -3.90 -10.08
CA ALA A 188 -0.20 -4.70 -8.87
C ALA A 188 -1.54 -4.79 -8.14
N ILE A 189 -1.72 -5.90 -7.40
CA ILE A 189 -2.65 -5.99 -6.28
C ILE A 189 -1.89 -5.63 -5.01
N HIS A 190 -2.45 -4.74 -4.22
CA HIS A 190 -1.86 -4.27 -2.96
C HIS A 190 -2.82 -4.50 -1.80
N PHE A 191 -2.36 -5.18 -0.75
CA PHE A 191 -3.11 -5.31 0.50
C PHE A 191 -2.49 -4.46 1.60
N ASP A 192 -3.34 -3.98 2.51
CA ASP A 192 -2.93 -3.36 3.76
C ASP A 192 -2.62 -4.42 4.85
N ASP A 193 -2.60 -4.02 6.12
CA ASP A 193 -2.23 -4.85 7.26
C ASP A 193 -3.44 -5.45 8.01
N TYR A 194 -4.65 -5.28 7.50
CA TYR A 194 -5.88 -5.76 8.17
C TYR A 194 -6.23 -7.21 7.81
N PHE A 195 -5.38 -8.17 8.15
CA PHE A 195 -5.70 -9.60 8.07
C PHE A 195 -6.57 -10.02 9.25
N TYR A 196 -6.02 -10.06 10.45
CA TYR A 196 -6.81 -9.98 11.68
C TYR A 196 -6.88 -8.52 12.11
N PRO A 197 -7.98 -8.08 12.75
CA PRO A 197 -8.10 -6.68 13.17
C PRO A 197 -7.11 -6.35 14.29
N TYR A 198 -6.80 -5.07 14.45
CA TYR A 198 -6.04 -4.57 15.58
C TYR A 198 -6.71 -4.96 16.89
N LYS A 199 -5.91 -5.39 17.86
CA LYS A 199 -6.42 -5.80 19.16
C LYS A 199 -7.14 -4.65 19.86
N ILE A 200 -8.32 -4.93 20.37
CA ILE A 200 -9.06 -4.05 21.25
C ILE A 200 -8.77 -4.52 22.67
N GLU A 201 -8.34 -3.60 23.53
CA GLU A 201 -8.01 -3.91 24.92
C GLU A 201 -9.20 -4.59 25.61
N GLY A 202 -8.93 -5.69 26.33
CA GLY A 202 -9.94 -6.49 27.02
C GLY A 202 -10.87 -7.32 26.11
N LYS A 203 -10.66 -7.34 24.78
CA LYS A 203 -11.48 -8.13 23.85
C LYS A 203 -10.66 -9.14 23.08
N THR A 204 -11.11 -10.38 23.04
CA THR A 204 -10.58 -11.42 22.17
C THR A 204 -11.37 -11.43 20.85
N PHE A 205 -10.70 -11.65 19.71
CA PHE A 205 -11.38 -11.86 18.45
C PHE A 205 -12.15 -13.19 18.50
N PRO A 206 -13.50 -13.19 18.31
CA PRO A 206 -14.33 -14.33 18.66
C PRO A 206 -14.46 -15.37 17.52
N ASP A 207 -13.34 -15.99 17.16
CA ASP A 207 -13.23 -17.04 16.13
C ASP A 207 -13.27 -18.48 16.71
N ASP A 208 -13.89 -18.67 17.89
CA ASP A 208 -13.92 -19.96 18.58
C ASP A 208 -14.59 -21.07 17.77
N ALA A 209 -15.64 -20.74 17.03
CA ALA A 209 -16.39 -21.72 16.26
C ALA A 209 -15.53 -22.31 15.13
N THR A 210 -14.86 -21.48 14.35
CA THR A 210 -13.98 -21.89 13.27
C THR A 210 -12.70 -22.54 13.77
N TYR A 211 -12.16 -22.08 14.90
CA TYR A 211 -11.01 -22.74 15.53
C TYR A 211 -11.34 -24.18 15.97
N ARG A 212 -12.50 -24.41 16.58
CA ARG A 212 -12.93 -25.78 16.93
C ARG A 212 -13.06 -26.71 15.71
N LEU A 213 -13.50 -26.15 14.56
CA LEU A 213 -13.66 -26.92 13.34
C LEU A 213 -12.35 -27.16 12.59
N TYR A 214 -11.44 -26.20 12.59
CA TYR A 214 -10.28 -26.21 11.69
C TYR A 214 -8.93 -26.02 12.40
N GLY A 215 -8.89 -26.00 13.71
CA GLY A 215 -7.66 -25.81 14.50
C GLY A 215 -6.61 -26.91 14.34
N ASN A 216 -7.05 -28.15 14.04
CA ASN A 216 -6.18 -29.30 13.73
C ASN A 216 -5.01 -29.51 14.71
N GLY A 217 -5.24 -29.25 16.00
CA GLY A 217 -4.24 -29.41 17.06
C GLY A 217 -3.20 -28.29 17.16
N LEU A 218 -3.26 -27.27 16.30
CA LEU A 218 -2.43 -26.07 16.41
C LEU A 218 -2.85 -25.22 17.62
N SER A 219 -1.91 -24.44 18.18
CA SER A 219 -2.28 -23.35 19.06
C SER A 219 -3.17 -22.36 18.30
N ARG A 220 -4.00 -21.58 19.02
CA ARG A 220 -4.87 -20.58 18.37
C ARG A 220 -4.07 -19.59 17.52
N ASP A 221 -2.95 -19.12 18.03
CA ASP A 221 -2.11 -18.15 17.35
C ASP A 221 -1.46 -18.74 16.08
N ASP A 222 -0.99 -19.98 16.14
CA ASP A 222 -0.44 -20.68 14.97
C ASP A 222 -1.52 -20.97 13.94
N TRP A 223 -2.71 -21.34 14.36
CA TRP A 223 -3.85 -21.55 13.47
C TRP A 223 -4.27 -20.24 12.78
N ARG A 224 -4.30 -19.11 13.49
CA ARG A 224 -4.59 -17.81 12.89
C ARG A 224 -3.54 -17.43 11.85
N ARG A 225 -2.25 -17.63 12.15
CA ARG A 225 -1.17 -17.43 11.17
C ARG A 225 -1.35 -18.33 9.95
N SER A 226 -1.63 -19.63 10.15
CA SER A 226 -1.83 -20.56 9.05
C SER A 226 -3.00 -20.18 8.13
N ASN A 227 -4.06 -19.55 8.66
CA ASN A 227 -5.16 -19.03 7.85
C ASN A 227 -4.71 -17.86 6.97
N THR A 228 -3.93 -16.94 7.53
CA THR A 228 -3.39 -15.80 6.76
C THR A 228 -2.38 -16.27 5.73
N ASP A 229 -1.49 -17.20 6.09
CA ASP A 229 -0.52 -17.79 5.17
C ASP A 229 -1.23 -18.50 4.00
N SER A 230 -2.30 -19.24 4.29
CA SER A 230 -3.06 -19.98 3.28
C SER A 230 -3.69 -19.07 2.22
N ILE A 231 -4.30 -17.96 2.65
CA ILE A 231 -4.90 -17.05 1.67
C ILE A 231 -3.84 -16.31 0.87
N ILE A 232 -2.73 -15.89 1.47
CA ILE A 232 -1.64 -15.22 0.75
C ILE A 232 -1.04 -16.15 -0.32
N ALA A 233 -0.79 -17.41 0.02
CA ALA A 233 -0.31 -18.40 -0.96
C ALA A 233 -1.30 -18.62 -2.09
N ALA A 234 -2.60 -18.77 -1.78
CA ALA A 234 -3.66 -18.95 -2.77
C ALA A 234 -3.82 -17.74 -3.69
N LEU A 235 -3.76 -16.53 -3.14
CA LEU A 235 -3.82 -15.28 -3.91
C LEU A 235 -2.60 -15.12 -4.82
N SER A 236 -1.40 -15.39 -4.31
CA SER A 236 -0.17 -15.38 -5.12
C SER A 236 -0.30 -16.29 -6.34
N ALA A 237 -0.70 -17.54 -6.13
CA ALA A 237 -0.90 -18.51 -7.21
C ALA A 237 -1.99 -18.04 -8.20
N THR A 238 -3.09 -17.48 -7.70
CA THR A 238 -4.21 -16.98 -8.52
C THR A 238 -3.78 -15.80 -9.37
N ILE A 239 -3.17 -14.77 -8.76
CA ILE A 239 -2.71 -13.57 -9.47
C ILE A 239 -1.74 -13.95 -10.58
N LYS A 240 -0.73 -14.79 -10.28
CA LYS A 240 0.29 -15.19 -11.27
C LYS A 240 -0.26 -16.10 -12.36
N LYS A 241 -1.33 -16.85 -12.09
CA LYS A 241 -2.03 -17.63 -13.10
C LYS A 241 -2.82 -16.76 -14.08
N GLU A 242 -3.51 -15.72 -13.58
CA GLU A 242 -4.30 -14.82 -14.42
C GLU A 242 -3.41 -13.81 -15.17
N ASN A 243 -2.40 -13.23 -14.48
CA ASN A 243 -1.46 -12.29 -15.09
C ASN A 243 -0.08 -12.40 -14.41
N LYS A 244 0.89 -12.98 -15.12
CA LYS A 244 2.27 -13.14 -14.61
C LYS A 244 2.97 -11.83 -14.32
N GLN A 245 2.60 -10.73 -14.99
CA GLN A 245 3.21 -9.42 -14.83
C GLN A 245 2.59 -8.63 -13.66
N CYS A 246 1.35 -8.94 -13.27
CA CYS A 246 0.73 -8.29 -12.12
C CYS A 246 1.48 -8.66 -10.84
N GLN A 247 1.98 -7.65 -10.14
CA GLN A 247 2.65 -7.85 -8.85
C GLN A 247 1.64 -8.05 -7.72
N PHE A 248 2.06 -8.74 -6.68
CA PHE A 248 1.33 -8.85 -5.43
C PHE A 248 2.16 -8.29 -4.29
N GLY A 249 1.68 -7.26 -3.63
CA GLY A 249 2.37 -6.59 -2.54
C GLY A 249 1.52 -6.36 -1.30
N ILE A 250 2.20 -6.25 -0.18
CA ILE A 250 1.58 -6.04 1.14
C ILE A 250 2.21 -4.82 1.80
N SER A 251 1.38 -3.94 2.38
CA SER A 251 1.84 -2.90 3.32
C SER A 251 1.54 -3.30 4.76
N PRO A 252 2.40 -4.10 5.38
CA PRO A 252 2.20 -4.57 6.74
C PRO A 252 2.45 -3.46 7.77
N PHE A 253 1.98 -3.65 8.97
CA PHE A 253 2.40 -2.84 10.12
C PHE A 253 3.94 -2.79 10.19
N GLY A 254 4.52 -1.66 10.63
CA GLY A 254 5.98 -1.44 10.55
C GLY A 254 6.85 -2.40 11.35
N VAL A 255 6.31 -3.04 12.38
CA VAL A 255 7.03 -4.00 13.23
C VAL A 255 6.60 -5.42 12.89
N TRP A 256 7.54 -6.25 12.40
CA TRP A 256 7.25 -7.67 12.20
C TRP A 256 7.11 -8.39 13.55
N ARG A 257 8.12 -8.32 14.40
CA ARG A 257 8.15 -8.87 15.75
C ARG A 257 9.14 -8.11 16.61
N ASN A 258 8.83 -7.93 17.91
CA ASN A 258 9.74 -7.28 18.86
C ASN A 258 10.87 -8.24 19.26
N ILE A 259 12.04 -7.69 19.60
CA ILE A 259 13.24 -8.49 19.96
C ILE A 259 13.07 -9.31 21.23
N ASP A 260 12.23 -8.88 22.15
CA ASP A 260 11.91 -9.61 23.38
C ASP A 260 11.06 -10.87 23.12
N ARG A 261 10.36 -10.92 21.97
CA ARG A 261 9.59 -12.07 21.51
C ARG A 261 10.38 -13.00 20.57
N ASP A 262 11.32 -12.45 19.85
CA ASP A 262 12.22 -13.20 18.96
C ASP A 262 13.62 -12.57 18.98
N PRO A 263 14.52 -13.04 19.86
CA PRO A 263 15.87 -12.49 20.00
C PRO A 263 16.76 -12.64 18.76
N ILE A 264 16.38 -13.52 17.82
CA ILE A 264 17.17 -13.81 16.61
C ILE A 264 16.71 -12.95 15.45
N ASN A 265 15.40 -12.91 15.17
CA ASN A 265 14.85 -12.26 13.99
C ASN A 265 14.08 -10.96 14.30
N GLY A 266 13.73 -10.73 15.56
CA GLY A 266 12.95 -9.54 15.97
C GLY A 266 13.71 -8.23 15.77
N SER A 267 12.97 -7.16 15.55
CA SER A 267 13.53 -5.81 15.52
C SER A 267 13.78 -5.30 16.95
N LYS A 268 14.78 -4.42 17.12
CA LYS A 268 15.06 -3.74 18.41
C LYS A 268 13.97 -2.72 18.76
N THR A 269 12.74 -3.19 18.80
CA THR A 269 11.53 -2.46 19.21
C THR A 269 11.04 -3.00 20.54
N ASN A 270 10.23 -2.22 21.29
CA ASN A 270 9.80 -2.59 22.63
C ASN A 270 8.30 -2.33 22.83
N GLY A 271 7.52 -3.40 23.04
CA GLY A 271 6.09 -3.32 23.32
C GLY A 271 5.27 -2.63 22.23
N ALA A 272 5.76 -2.61 21.00
CA ALA A 272 4.99 -2.22 19.84
C ALA A 272 4.08 -3.37 19.40
N GLN A 273 2.89 -3.06 18.88
CA GLN A 273 2.09 -4.04 18.14
C GLN A 273 2.93 -4.64 17.01
N SER A 274 2.71 -5.90 16.67
CA SER A 274 3.51 -6.60 15.68
C SER A 274 2.64 -7.38 14.71
N ASN A 275 3.19 -7.63 13.51
CA ASN A 275 2.50 -8.44 12.51
C ASN A 275 2.33 -9.89 13.01
N TYR A 276 3.42 -10.49 13.48
CA TYR A 276 3.47 -11.92 13.81
C TYR A 276 2.62 -12.30 15.04
N ASP A 277 2.77 -11.55 16.15
CA ASP A 277 2.13 -11.90 17.41
C ASP A 277 0.72 -11.29 17.60
N ASP A 278 0.43 -10.19 16.91
CA ASP A 278 -0.81 -9.43 17.13
C ASP A 278 -1.76 -9.46 15.93
N LEU A 279 -1.23 -9.45 14.70
CA LEU A 279 -2.01 -9.46 13.47
C LEU A 279 -1.98 -10.82 12.77
N TYR A 280 -1.25 -11.79 13.33
CA TYR A 280 -1.13 -13.17 12.84
C TYR A 280 -0.70 -13.24 11.37
N ALA A 281 0.24 -12.37 10.98
CA ALA A 281 0.77 -12.23 9.64
C ALA A 281 2.28 -12.49 9.63
N ASP A 282 2.72 -13.61 9.04
CA ASP A 282 4.14 -13.95 8.92
C ASP A 282 4.71 -13.44 7.59
N ILE A 283 4.97 -12.14 7.55
CA ILE A 283 5.50 -11.46 6.36
C ILE A 283 6.83 -12.06 5.89
N LEU A 284 7.68 -12.50 6.83
CA LEU A 284 8.98 -13.10 6.47
C LEU A 284 8.81 -14.44 5.75
N LEU A 285 7.84 -15.25 6.17
CA LEU A 285 7.49 -16.50 5.48
C LEU A 285 7.03 -16.20 4.05
N TRP A 286 6.18 -15.19 3.86
CA TRP A 286 5.65 -14.83 2.54
C TRP A 286 6.75 -14.34 1.59
N LEU A 287 7.69 -13.54 2.09
CA LEU A 287 8.87 -13.08 1.34
C LEU A 287 9.79 -14.25 0.96
N LYS A 288 10.11 -15.14 1.92
CA LYS A 288 10.96 -16.32 1.71
C LYS A 288 10.40 -17.28 0.66
N ASN A 289 9.10 -17.51 0.71
CA ASN A 289 8.42 -18.40 -0.23
C ASN A 289 8.13 -17.74 -1.59
N GLY A 290 8.39 -16.44 -1.72
CA GLY A 290 8.09 -15.69 -2.95
C GLY A 290 6.60 -15.56 -3.23
N TRP A 291 5.75 -15.63 -2.19
CA TRP A 291 4.31 -15.43 -2.34
C TRP A 291 3.94 -13.97 -2.58
N ILE A 292 4.79 -13.05 -2.17
CA ILE A 292 4.65 -11.62 -2.47
C ILE A 292 5.86 -11.11 -3.25
N ASP A 293 5.64 -10.16 -4.16
CA ASP A 293 6.68 -9.58 -5.01
C ASP A 293 7.35 -8.39 -4.33
N TYR A 294 6.59 -7.67 -3.50
CA TYR A 294 7.12 -6.55 -2.72
C TYR A 294 6.45 -6.41 -1.36
N VAL A 295 7.14 -5.72 -0.48
CA VAL A 295 6.64 -5.32 0.84
C VAL A 295 6.75 -3.81 1.00
N ALA A 296 5.74 -3.18 1.63
CA ALA A 296 5.71 -1.75 1.91
C ALA A 296 5.41 -1.47 3.39
N PRO A 297 6.33 -1.80 4.33
CA PRO A 297 6.08 -1.68 5.76
C PRO A 297 5.80 -0.23 6.16
N GLN A 298 4.78 -0.03 6.99
CA GLN A 298 4.28 1.28 7.42
C GLN A 298 5.12 1.81 8.58
N LEU A 299 6.21 2.54 8.28
CA LEU A 299 7.10 3.13 9.27
C LEU A 299 6.64 4.56 9.61
N TYR A 300 5.48 4.67 10.28
CA TYR A 300 4.83 5.95 10.56
C TYR A 300 5.32 6.61 11.86
N TRP A 301 6.59 6.45 12.19
CA TRP A 301 7.24 7.01 13.38
C TRP A 301 8.42 7.90 13.00
N GLU A 302 8.79 8.73 13.94
CA GLU A 302 10.00 9.55 13.87
C GLU A 302 11.26 8.77 14.24
N PHE A 303 12.42 9.34 13.95
CA PHE A 303 13.71 8.85 14.47
C PHE A 303 13.70 8.86 16.00
N GLY A 304 14.20 7.82 16.62
CA GLY A 304 14.29 7.71 18.08
C GLY A 304 12.95 7.54 18.79
N HIS A 305 11.85 7.22 18.09
CA HIS A 305 10.57 6.92 18.73
C HIS A 305 10.71 5.80 19.75
N ARG A 306 10.15 6.00 20.95
CA ARG A 306 10.40 5.12 22.12
C ARG A 306 10.10 3.64 21.88
N LYS A 307 9.02 3.30 21.17
CA LYS A 307 8.61 1.91 20.94
C LYS A 307 9.07 1.36 19.60
N ALA A 308 9.07 2.17 18.57
CA ALA A 308 9.30 1.77 17.18
C ALA A 308 10.09 2.85 16.44
N PRO A 309 11.41 3.01 16.71
CA PRO A 309 12.23 4.02 16.04
C PRO A 309 12.30 3.78 14.54
N PHE A 310 12.13 4.84 13.74
CA PHE A 310 12.17 4.77 12.28
C PHE A 310 13.46 4.15 11.75
N ASP A 311 14.60 4.63 12.24
CA ASP A 311 15.93 4.17 11.83
C ASP A 311 16.20 2.70 12.16
N VAL A 312 15.76 2.24 13.32
CA VAL A 312 15.86 0.84 13.73
C VAL A 312 15.06 -0.07 12.78
N LEU A 313 13.82 0.31 12.51
CA LEU A 313 12.94 -0.45 11.62
C LEU A 313 13.40 -0.40 10.17
N LEU A 314 13.84 0.75 9.68
CA LEU A 314 14.39 0.91 8.34
C LEU A 314 15.57 -0.04 8.10
N ASN A 315 16.53 -0.05 9.02
CA ASN A 315 17.69 -0.95 8.95
C ASN A 315 17.29 -2.43 9.07
N TRP A 316 16.29 -2.74 9.88
CA TRP A 316 15.79 -4.08 10.03
C TRP A 316 15.14 -4.58 8.74
N TRP A 317 14.24 -3.81 8.15
CA TRP A 317 13.60 -4.17 6.88
C TRP A 317 14.60 -4.31 5.73
N GLY A 318 15.62 -3.42 5.65
CA GLY A 318 16.69 -3.53 4.66
C GLY A 318 17.45 -4.86 4.69
N LYS A 319 17.48 -5.54 5.85
CA LYS A 319 18.12 -6.84 6.05
C LYS A 319 17.18 -8.04 5.82
N HIS A 320 15.85 -7.82 5.79
CA HIS A 320 14.85 -8.89 5.76
C HIS A 320 13.98 -8.86 4.50
N THR A 321 14.53 -8.39 3.37
CA THR A 321 13.80 -8.33 2.10
C THR A 321 13.75 -9.66 1.35
N TYR A 322 14.65 -10.59 1.65
CA TYR A 322 14.80 -11.88 0.95
C TYR A 322 14.85 -11.73 -0.58
N GLY A 323 15.49 -10.66 -1.07
CA GLY A 323 15.64 -10.37 -2.50
C GLY A 323 14.39 -9.77 -3.16
N LYS A 324 13.32 -9.53 -2.40
CA LYS A 324 12.11 -8.87 -2.90
C LYS A 324 12.21 -7.34 -2.81
N GLN A 325 11.36 -6.64 -3.55
CA GLN A 325 11.29 -5.18 -3.48
C GLN A 325 10.78 -4.73 -2.10
N CYS A 326 11.42 -3.72 -1.53
CA CYS A 326 10.98 -3.11 -0.28
C CYS A 326 10.82 -1.60 -0.47
N TYR A 327 9.61 -1.11 -0.26
CA TYR A 327 9.24 0.30 -0.31
C TYR A 327 8.80 0.75 1.09
N ILE A 328 9.38 1.81 1.63
CA ILE A 328 9.04 2.23 2.99
C ILE A 328 7.79 3.11 2.98
N GLY A 329 6.78 2.71 3.74
CA GLY A 329 5.61 3.54 4.03
C GLY A 329 5.97 4.68 4.96
N ILE A 330 5.72 5.93 4.53
CA ILE A 330 5.99 7.15 5.31
C ILE A 330 4.67 7.83 5.67
N GLY A 331 4.43 8.04 6.97
CA GLY A 331 3.21 8.65 7.49
C GLY A 331 3.26 10.17 7.49
N ILE A 332 3.17 10.81 6.32
CA ILE A 332 3.20 12.29 6.21
C ILE A 332 2.03 12.99 6.88
N TYR A 333 0.92 12.29 7.12
CA TYR A 333 -0.23 12.81 7.89
C TYR A 333 0.12 13.18 9.34
N ARG A 334 1.25 12.67 9.83
CA ARG A 334 1.77 12.99 11.16
C ARG A 334 2.38 14.39 11.27
N ALA A 335 2.48 15.12 10.17
CA ALA A 335 2.95 16.51 10.18
C ALA A 335 2.30 17.32 11.31
N ASN A 336 3.13 17.98 12.12
CA ASN A 336 2.71 18.78 13.28
C ASN A 336 2.09 17.99 14.45
N SER A 337 2.13 16.65 14.45
CA SER A 337 1.56 15.84 15.54
C SER A 337 2.41 15.85 16.83
N ASN A 338 3.70 16.15 16.74
CA ASN A 338 4.63 16.35 17.86
C ASN A 338 5.85 17.16 17.42
N ALA A 339 6.78 17.43 18.34
CA ALA A 339 7.97 18.25 18.05
C ALA A 339 8.85 17.71 16.91
N ALA A 340 9.00 16.38 16.79
CA ALA A 340 9.77 15.77 15.72
C ALA A 340 9.08 15.97 14.36
N TRP A 341 7.78 15.79 14.28
CA TRP A 341 6.96 15.95 13.07
C TRP A 341 6.65 17.42 12.72
N SER A 342 6.88 18.35 13.64
CA SER A 342 6.86 19.81 13.38
C SER A 342 8.18 20.31 12.78
N ASN A 343 9.23 19.50 12.81
CA ASN A 343 10.50 19.83 12.18
C ASN A 343 10.39 19.67 10.65
N TYR A 344 10.58 20.74 9.90
CA TYR A 344 10.51 20.75 8.44
C TYR A 344 11.50 19.76 7.77
N ASN A 345 12.63 19.45 8.42
CA ASN A 345 13.64 18.52 7.94
C ASN A 345 13.29 17.04 8.20
N GLN A 346 12.26 16.74 8.97
CA GLN A 346 11.94 15.37 9.36
C GLN A 346 11.76 14.46 8.14
N LEU A 347 10.96 14.90 7.17
CA LEU A 347 10.69 14.13 5.96
C LEU A 347 11.96 13.96 5.10
N GLY A 348 12.73 15.05 4.91
CA GLY A 348 13.99 15.00 4.16
C GLY A 348 14.98 14.00 4.75
N ARG A 349 15.18 14.03 6.07
CA ARG A 349 16.05 13.07 6.77
C ARG A 349 15.59 11.62 6.59
N GLN A 350 14.29 11.35 6.58
CA GLN A 350 13.76 10.00 6.33
C GLN A 350 14.07 9.54 4.92
N ILE A 351 13.91 10.40 3.91
CA ILE A 351 14.23 10.08 2.51
C ILE A 351 15.72 9.81 2.33
N GLU A 352 16.58 10.62 2.91
CA GLU A 352 18.05 10.43 2.86
C GLU A 352 18.45 9.11 3.52
N ALA A 353 17.94 8.82 4.71
CA ALA A 353 18.20 7.57 5.40
C ALA A 353 17.76 6.35 4.58
N LEU A 354 16.56 6.43 3.96
CA LEU A 354 16.02 5.40 3.10
C LEU A 354 16.90 5.14 1.88
N ARG A 355 17.35 6.20 1.21
CA ARG A 355 18.23 6.11 0.03
C ARG A 355 19.60 5.52 0.35
N ASN A 356 20.07 5.69 1.59
CA ASN A 356 21.35 5.16 2.09
C ASN A 356 21.22 3.75 2.69
N THR A 357 20.00 3.20 2.81
CA THR A 357 19.78 1.86 3.36
C THR A 357 19.79 0.81 2.25
N PRO A 358 20.69 -0.20 2.31
CA PRO A 358 20.71 -1.27 1.32
C PRO A 358 19.35 -1.98 1.18
N ASN A 359 19.04 -2.44 -0.04
CA ASN A 359 17.83 -3.19 -0.39
C ASN A 359 16.49 -2.43 -0.30
N ILE A 360 16.51 -1.18 0.16
CA ILE A 360 15.33 -0.32 0.07
C ILE A 360 15.28 0.30 -1.33
N LYS A 361 14.13 0.16 -2.01
CA LYS A 361 13.96 0.52 -3.42
C LYS A 361 13.04 1.73 -3.64
N GLY A 362 12.55 2.31 -2.57
CA GLY A 362 11.69 3.49 -2.67
C GLY A 362 10.79 3.66 -1.46
N MET A 363 9.76 4.47 -1.63
CA MET A 363 8.85 4.87 -0.58
C MET A 363 7.41 5.01 -1.08
N ILE A 364 6.46 4.94 -0.16
CA ILE A 364 5.04 5.24 -0.40
C ILE A 364 4.55 6.17 0.70
N PHE A 365 3.92 7.28 0.34
CA PHE A 365 3.44 8.29 1.29
C PHE A 365 1.97 8.08 1.66
N PHE A 366 1.67 8.03 2.94
CA PHE A 366 0.29 8.03 3.43
C PHE A 366 -0.07 9.42 3.96
N SER A 367 -0.94 10.19 3.29
CA SER A 367 -1.67 9.86 2.09
C SER A 367 -1.79 11.11 1.18
N SER A 368 -2.45 10.96 0.06
CA SER A 368 -2.64 12.00 -0.97
C SER A 368 -3.15 13.33 -0.42
N LYS A 369 -4.09 13.32 0.51
CA LYS A 369 -4.68 14.53 1.14
C LYS A 369 -3.63 15.44 1.78
N THR A 370 -2.59 14.86 2.37
CA THR A 370 -1.53 15.65 3.02
C THR A 370 -0.74 16.49 2.01
N PHE A 371 -0.57 16.00 0.77
CA PHE A 371 0.08 16.78 -0.28
C PHE A 371 -0.72 18.04 -0.67
N GLN A 372 -2.05 17.98 -0.61
CA GLN A 372 -2.92 19.12 -0.92
C GLN A 372 -2.80 20.23 0.12
N THR A 373 -2.66 19.88 1.38
CA THR A 373 -2.51 20.83 2.49
C THR A 373 -1.08 21.33 2.68
N ASN A 374 -0.12 20.64 2.10
CA ASN A 374 1.33 20.97 2.11
C ASN A 374 1.88 21.38 3.49
N PRO A 375 1.64 20.62 4.57
CA PRO A 375 2.13 20.98 5.89
C PRO A 375 3.66 21.03 5.89
N ASN A 376 4.25 21.97 6.64
CA ASN A 376 5.69 22.20 6.73
C ASN A 376 6.38 22.46 5.36
N GLY A 377 5.63 22.75 4.29
CA GLY A 377 6.17 22.89 2.94
C GLY A 377 6.75 21.58 2.35
N TRP A 378 6.35 20.42 2.86
CA TRP A 378 6.94 19.13 2.46
C TRP A 378 6.68 18.77 1.00
N SER A 379 5.49 19.06 0.47
CA SER A 379 5.17 18.82 -0.95
C SER A 379 6.13 19.58 -1.86
N ASP A 380 6.39 20.88 -1.57
CA ASP A 380 7.34 21.68 -2.30
C ASP A 380 8.78 21.21 -2.10
N SER A 381 9.15 20.87 -0.86
CA SER A 381 10.48 20.34 -0.55
C SER A 381 10.78 19.05 -1.33
N LEU A 382 9.82 18.12 -1.42
CA LEU A 382 9.96 16.92 -2.23
C LEU A 382 10.26 17.27 -3.68
N ARG A 383 9.43 18.11 -4.28
CA ARG A 383 9.55 18.53 -5.68
C ARG A 383 10.86 19.27 -5.95
N LEU A 384 11.25 20.22 -5.09
CA LEU A 384 12.36 21.13 -5.32
C LEU A 384 13.72 20.57 -4.89
N ASN A 385 13.74 19.64 -3.93
CA ASN A 385 15.00 19.18 -3.33
C ASN A 385 15.28 17.68 -3.55
N TYR A 386 14.25 16.82 -3.48
CA TYR A 386 14.46 15.37 -3.47
C TYR A 386 14.04 14.67 -4.76
N PHE A 387 13.05 15.20 -5.50
CA PHE A 387 12.46 14.58 -6.69
C PHE A 387 12.53 15.46 -7.93
N LYS A 388 13.55 16.29 -8.04
CA LYS A 388 13.78 17.16 -9.22
C LYS A 388 13.83 16.38 -10.52
N GLU A 389 14.52 15.25 -10.50
CA GLU A 389 14.64 14.37 -11.65
C GLU A 389 13.56 13.28 -11.59
N PRO A 390 12.91 12.98 -12.71
CA PRO A 390 12.04 11.82 -12.80
C PRO A 390 12.80 10.56 -12.37
N ALA A 391 12.22 9.76 -11.49
CA ALA A 391 12.77 8.44 -11.25
C ALA A 391 12.39 7.54 -12.41
N ALA A 392 13.37 6.77 -12.93
CA ALA A 392 13.03 5.67 -13.80
C ALA A 392 12.08 4.74 -13.03
N THR A 393 10.92 4.42 -13.59
CA THR A 393 10.17 3.27 -13.14
C THR A 393 11.09 2.08 -13.40
N SER A 394 11.66 1.52 -12.31
CA SER A 394 12.26 0.20 -12.44
C SER A 394 11.19 -0.66 -13.12
N SER A 395 11.54 -1.31 -14.21
CA SER A 395 10.68 -2.34 -14.79
C SER A 395 10.25 -3.26 -13.66
N LEU A 396 9.04 -3.04 -13.21
CA LEU A 396 8.39 -3.87 -12.22
C LEU A 396 8.23 -5.27 -12.79
#